data_48f86b2654aeae0706bcabedda20f55d
#
_entry.id   48f86b2654aeae0706bcabedda20f55d
#
_cell.length_a   1.000
_cell.length_b   1.000
_cell.length_c   1.000
_cell.angle_alpha   90.00
_cell.angle_beta   90.00
_cell.angle_gamma   90.00
#
_symmetry.space_group_name_H-M   'P 1'
#
loop_
_entity.id
_entity.type
_entity.pdbx_description
1 polymer ?
#
loop_
_entity_poly.entity_id
_entity_poly.type
_entity_poly.pdbx_seq_one_letter_code
_entity_poly.pdbx_strand_id
1 'polypeptide(L)'
;MLSHSVRSPETTTKMSEKTKPPFYDYAEPATSSPTPPRLGKAIQNVLTTRSHFATITRSALDRINLINFSETEIAAIHEVVNKNWWKGITAVYPREQSREFKLKGYPWGYDPNGCEDSLLLVLRMIETLYNMGWVIYSAIEISKRVRTKDALVFRRQYHILPPCEWVNISFHGGDKLKILNSPPSQLVNDVIAAFITDIQRHEVTAERAKIKFKGFPWRSVGHDDEDETQMKLLTLLEAVERNGFTLYARTTARYSDETSESNVLIFQRRPDWVSGTSVYDR
;
A
#
# COMPACT_ATOMS: atom_id res chain seq x y z
N MET A 1 -1.32 66.20 -16.54
CA MET A 1 -1.61 67.06 -15.37
C MET A 1 -1.64 66.18 -14.11
N LEU A 2 -0.68 66.49 -13.24
CA LEU A 2 -0.63 66.23 -11.80
C LEU A 2 -0.70 64.77 -11.28
N SER A 3 0.48 64.29 -10.96
CA SER A 3 0.85 63.25 -10.00
C SER A 3 0.44 63.60 -8.57
N HIS A 4 -0.02 62.62 -7.81
CA HIS A 4 0.12 62.66 -6.34
C HIS A 4 0.68 61.33 -5.84
N SER A 5 1.92 61.40 -5.42
CA SER A 5 2.67 60.47 -4.60
C SER A 5 2.16 60.58 -3.15
N VAL A 6 1.80 59.45 -2.55
CA VAL A 6 1.58 59.38 -1.08
C VAL A 6 2.61 58.38 -0.54
N ARG A 7 3.51 58.93 0.28
CA ARG A 7 4.51 58.17 1.08
C ARG A 7 3.79 57.52 2.28
N SER A 8 4.09 56.26 2.53
CA SER A 8 3.80 55.55 3.78
C SER A 8 4.95 55.74 4.79
N PRO A 9 4.70 55.85 6.09
CA PRO A 9 5.73 56.00 7.08
C PRO A 9 6.32 54.65 7.50
N GLU A 10 7.63 54.65 7.66
CA GLU A 10 8.45 53.56 8.27
C GLU A 10 8.10 53.40 9.74
N THR A 11 7.72 52.20 10.17
CA THR A 11 7.56 51.86 11.58
C THR A 11 8.79 51.04 12.03
N THR A 12 9.67 51.66 12.76
CA THR A 12 10.86 51.05 13.38
C THR A 12 10.43 50.19 14.57
N THR A 13 10.46 48.85 14.41
CA THR A 13 10.22 47.94 15.54
C THR A 13 11.55 47.65 16.27
N LYS A 14 11.64 48.11 17.51
CA LYS A 14 12.75 47.82 18.44
C LYS A 14 12.78 46.32 18.76
N MET A 15 13.94 45.72 18.55
CA MET A 15 14.30 44.38 19.03
C MET A 15 14.37 44.38 20.57
N SER A 16 13.54 43.51 21.17
CA SER A 16 13.59 43.21 22.61
C SER A 16 14.71 42.19 22.88
N GLU A 17 15.63 42.54 23.75
CA GLU A 17 16.67 41.65 24.31
C GLU A 17 16.03 40.49 25.06
N LYS A 18 16.38 39.25 24.67
CA LYS A 18 16.00 38.04 25.41
C LYS A 18 17.00 37.82 26.54
N THR A 19 16.56 38.02 27.76
CA THR A 19 17.24 37.66 29.01
C THR A 19 17.40 36.13 29.10
N LYS A 20 18.64 35.66 29.31
CA LYS A 20 18.97 34.26 29.61
C LYS A 20 18.49 33.90 31.02
N PRO A 21 17.94 32.67 31.23
CA PRO A 21 17.63 32.19 32.57
C PRO A 21 18.90 31.82 33.35
N PRO A 22 18.88 31.91 34.70
CA PRO A 22 20.04 31.68 35.52
C PRO A 22 20.45 30.18 35.57
N PHE A 23 21.74 29.94 35.50
CA PHE A 23 22.36 28.64 35.75
C PHE A 23 22.17 28.27 37.24
N TYR A 24 21.59 27.10 37.50
CA TYR A 24 21.63 26.47 38.82
C TYR A 24 22.82 25.52 38.88
N ASP A 25 23.81 25.88 39.73
CA ASP A 25 24.89 24.98 40.15
C ASP A 25 24.32 23.91 41.08
N TYR A 26 24.26 22.67 40.62
CA TYR A 26 24.02 21.52 41.50
C TYR A 26 25.36 20.93 41.89
N ALA A 27 25.71 21.09 43.17
CA ALA A 27 26.83 20.38 43.81
C ALA A 27 26.50 18.88 43.84
N GLU A 28 27.36 18.05 43.26
CA GLU A 28 27.30 16.59 43.34
C GLU A 28 27.61 16.10 44.75
N PRO A 29 26.79 15.23 45.37
CA PRO A 29 27.19 14.45 46.53
C PRO A 29 27.98 13.23 46.07
N ALA A 30 29.25 13.13 46.50
CA ALA A 30 30.05 11.94 46.34
C ALA A 30 29.46 10.75 47.10
N THR A 31 28.82 9.82 46.38
CA THR A 31 28.45 8.52 46.92
C THR A 31 29.04 7.43 46.00
N SER A 32 29.93 6.64 46.62
CA SER A 32 30.50 5.42 46.06
C SER A 32 29.36 4.41 45.74
N SER A 33 29.05 4.27 44.45
CA SER A 33 28.10 3.28 43.99
C SER A 33 28.72 1.90 44.02
N PRO A 34 28.04 0.85 44.56
CA PRO A 34 28.49 -0.52 44.42
C PRO A 34 28.44 -0.94 42.95
N THR A 35 29.46 -1.61 42.46
CA THR A 35 29.55 -2.19 41.12
C THR A 35 28.31 -3.07 40.81
N PRO A 36 27.55 -2.81 39.77
CA PRO A 36 26.41 -3.64 39.44
C PRO A 36 26.87 -5.07 39.09
N PRO A 37 26.14 -6.11 39.48
CA PRO A 37 26.46 -7.49 39.14
C PRO A 37 26.46 -7.64 37.60
N ARG A 38 27.46 -8.33 37.04
CA ARG A 38 27.50 -8.70 35.62
C ARG A 38 26.19 -9.42 35.27
N LEU A 39 25.30 -8.72 34.57
CA LEU A 39 24.12 -9.33 34.00
C LEU A 39 24.57 -10.37 32.97
N GLY A 40 24.22 -11.62 33.24
CA GLY A 40 24.58 -12.75 32.39
C GLY A 40 24.04 -12.63 30.96
N LYS A 41 24.62 -13.41 30.05
CA LYS A 41 24.31 -13.48 28.60
C LYS A 41 22.82 -13.59 28.25
N ALA A 42 21.95 -13.96 29.20
CA ALA A 42 20.50 -14.06 28.99
C ALA A 42 19.80 -12.70 28.79
N ILE A 43 20.38 -11.59 29.28
CA ILE A 43 19.77 -10.25 29.12
C ILE A 43 20.19 -9.59 27.81
N GLN A 44 21.31 -10.00 27.22
CA GLN A 44 21.72 -9.50 25.90
C GLN A 44 20.76 -9.93 24.77
N ASN A 45 20.00 -11.01 24.92
CA ASN A 45 19.02 -11.47 23.93
C ASN A 45 17.69 -10.71 23.99
N VAL A 46 17.41 -9.91 25.01
CA VAL A 46 16.14 -9.18 25.16
C VAL A 46 16.20 -7.79 24.51
N LEU A 47 17.40 -7.30 24.18
CA LEU A 47 17.59 -5.93 23.65
C LEU A 47 17.69 -5.83 22.11
N THR A 48 17.42 -6.89 21.38
CA THR A 48 17.55 -6.88 19.91
C THR A 48 16.27 -7.17 19.12
N THR A 49 15.11 -6.88 19.65
CA THR A 49 13.90 -6.78 18.81
C THR A 49 13.84 -5.42 18.12
N ARG A 50 14.87 -5.09 17.34
CA ARG A 50 14.75 -3.97 16.41
C ARG A 50 13.70 -4.33 15.38
N SER A 51 12.64 -3.53 15.30
CA SER A 51 11.68 -3.63 14.21
C SER A 51 12.44 -3.49 12.89
N HIS A 52 12.36 -4.50 12.03
CA HIS A 52 13.01 -4.48 10.72
C HIS A 52 11.98 -4.08 9.67
N PHE A 53 12.27 -3.03 8.93
CA PHE A 53 11.42 -2.53 7.84
C PHE A 53 12.15 -2.61 6.50
N ALA A 54 11.37 -2.86 5.46
CA ALA A 54 11.82 -2.84 4.07
C ALA A 54 10.76 -2.19 3.19
N THR A 55 11.12 -1.75 1.99
CA THR A 55 10.18 -1.10 1.09
C THR A 55 10.27 -1.62 -0.33
N ILE A 56 9.10 -1.70 -0.99
CA ILE A 56 8.98 -1.80 -2.44
C ILE A 56 8.42 -0.48 -2.95
N THR A 57 9.14 0.14 -3.90
CA THR A 57 8.63 1.29 -4.64
C THR A 57 8.53 0.97 -6.12
N ARG A 58 7.45 1.41 -6.73
CA ARG A 58 7.26 1.40 -8.19
C ARG A 58 7.57 2.79 -8.70
N SER A 59 8.48 2.92 -9.63
CA SER A 59 8.90 4.21 -10.14
C SER A 59 8.99 4.21 -11.66
N ALA A 60 8.99 5.39 -12.25
CA ALA A 60 8.87 5.58 -13.69
C ALA A 60 7.65 4.78 -14.23
N LEU A 61 7.77 4.17 -15.39
CA LEU A 61 6.73 3.32 -15.96
C LEU A 61 7.07 1.82 -15.88
N ASP A 62 8.30 1.49 -15.49
CA ASP A 62 8.90 0.18 -15.70
C ASP A 62 9.84 -0.29 -14.57
N ARG A 63 9.87 0.38 -13.40
CA ARG A 63 10.85 0.06 -12.38
C ARG A 63 10.23 -0.39 -11.07
N ILE A 64 10.89 -1.38 -10.46
CA ILE A 64 10.67 -1.83 -9.09
C ILE A 64 11.97 -1.59 -8.33
N ASN A 65 11.91 -0.88 -7.23
CA ASN A 65 13.04 -0.70 -6.33
C ASN A 65 12.76 -1.38 -5.00
N LEU A 66 13.64 -2.29 -4.61
CA LEU A 66 13.60 -3.07 -3.38
C LEU A 66 14.66 -2.49 -2.44
N ILE A 67 14.28 -2.05 -1.25
CA ILE A 67 15.17 -1.43 -0.27
C ILE A 67 15.12 -2.24 1.03
N ASN A 68 16.31 -2.57 1.55
CA ASN A 68 16.50 -3.25 2.83
C ASN A 68 15.94 -4.67 2.92
N PHE A 69 15.85 -5.37 1.77
CA PHE A 69 15.60 -6.81 1.70
C PHE A 69 16.90 -7.57 1.60
N SER A 70 16.93 -8.79 2.12
CA SER A 70 18.04 -9.72 1.96
C SER A 70 18.17 -10.24 0.50
N GLU A 71 19.33 -10.76 0.13
CA GLU A 71 19.53 -11.35 -1.21
C GLU A 71 18.56 -12.51 -1.49
N THR A 72 18.16 -13.29 -0.47
CA THR A 72 17.17 -14.36 -0.60
C THR A 72 15.79 -13.82 -0.97
N GLU A 73 15.36 -12.74 -0.33
CA GLU A 73 14.08 -12.09 -0.60
C GLU A 73 14.08 -11.38 -1.96
N ILE A 74 15.21 -10.75 -2.30
CA ILE A 74 15.40 -10.13 -3.62
C ILE A 74 15.33 -11.21 -4.72
N ALA A 75 15.98 -12.36 -4.52
CA ALA A 75 15.93 -13.47 -5.47
C ALA A 75 14.50 -14.02 -5.63
N ALA A 76 13.75 -14.16 -4.54
CA ALA A 76 12.36 -14.60 -4.58
C ALA A 76 11.48 -13.61 -5.37
N ILE A 77 11.63 -12.31 -5.14
CA ILE A 77 10.90 -11.29 -5.92
C ILE A 77 11.33 -11.29 -7.39
N HIS A 78 12.62 -11.47 -7.68
CA HIS A 78 13.11 -11.60 -9.06
C HIS A 78 12.42 -12.77 -9.79
N GLU A 79 12.32 -13.93 -9.14
CA GLU A 79 11.63 -15.10 -9.68
C GLU A 79 10.13 -14.81 -9.91
N VAL A 80 9.47 -14.19 -8.94
CA VAL A 80 8.06 -13.78 -9.05
C VAL A 80 7.84 -12.87 -10.25
N VAL A 81 8.71 -11.87 -10.44
CA VAL A 81 8.61 -10.97 -11.58
C VAL A 81 8.77 -11.72 -12.91
N ASN A 82 9.76 -12.59 -13.01
CA ASN A 82 9.99 -13.37 -14.24
C ASN A 82 8.83 -14.32 -14.56
N LYS A 83 8.20 -14.89 -13.52
CA LYS A 83 7.08 -15.82 -13.69
C LYS A 83 5.76 -15.12 -14.07
N ASN A 84 5.51 -13.94 -13.50
CA ASN A 84 4.21 -13.27 -13.57
C ASN A 84 4.18 -12.05 -14.49
N TRP A 85 5.34 -11.57 -14.94
CA TRP A 85 5.45 -10.52 -15.95
C TRP A 85 6.00 -11.10 -17.25
N TRP A 86 5.12 -11.42 -18.18
CA TRP A 86 5.46 -12.14 -19.40
C TRP A 86 6.52 -11.47 -20.30
N LYS A 87 6.66 -10.13 -20.19
CA LYS A 87 7.72 -9.39 -20.90
C LYS A 87 9.09 -9.51 -20.24
N GLY A 88 9.14 -9.91 -18.96
CA GLY A 88 10.36 -10.16 -18.21
C GLY A 88 11.10 -8.90 -17.74
N ILE A 89 12.27 -9.14 -17.15
CA ILE A 89 13.18 -8.11 -16.64
C ILE A 89 14.22 -7.79 -17.73
N THR A 90 14.44 -6.51 -18.00
CA THR A 90 15.42 -6.03 -18.97
C THR A 90 16.80 -5.80 -18.33
N ALA A 91 16.84 -5.32 -17.09
CA ALA A 91 18.08 -5.04 -16.37
C ALA A 91 17.86 -5.07 -14.86
N VAL A 92 18.94 -5.39 -14.14
CA VAL A 92 19.01 -5.35 -12.67
C VAL A 92 20.15 -4.42 -12.28
N TYR A 93 19.86 -3.45 -11.44
CA TYR A 93 20.83 -2.48 -10.96
C TYR A 93 21.05 -2.68 -9.45
N PRO A 94 22.17 -3.29 -9.07
CA PRO A 94 22.56 -3.42 -7.67
C PRO A 94 23.02 -2.06 -7.13
N ARG A 95 22.64 -1.78 -5.89
CA ARG A 95 23.12 -0.65 -5.09
C ARG A 95 23.41 -1.17 -3.68
N GLU A 96 24.10 -0.40 -2.86
CA GLU A 96 24.54 -0.83 -1.53
C GLU A 96 23.41 -1.39 -0.64
N GLN A 97 22.26 -0.71 -0.60
CA GLN A 97 21.12 -1.09 0.24
C GLN A 97 19.84 -1.32 -0.56
N SER A 98 19.94 -1.39 -1.89
CA SER A 98 18.77 -1.54 -2.73
C SER A 98 19.07 -2.32 -4.00
N ARG A 99 18.00 -2.87 -4.57
CA ARG A 99 18.03 -3.53 -5.87
C ARG A 99 16.92 -2.95 -6.74
N GLU A 100 17.28 -2.43 -7.91
CA GLU A 100 16.32 -1.92 -8.86
C GLU A 100 16.17 -2.91 -10.03
N PHE A 101 14.95 -3.33 -10.32
CA PHE A 101 14.59 -4.10 -11.50
C PHE A 101 13.98 -3.18 -12.55
N LYS A 102 14.50 -3.21 -13.76
CA LYS A 102 13.88 -2.60 -14.92
C LYS A 102 13.12 -3.66 -15.70
N LEU A 103 11.80 -3.49 -15.83
CA LEU A 103 10.93 -4.41 -16.54
C LEU A 103 10.84 -4.02 -18.01
N LYS A 104 10.60 -5.00 -18.88
CA LYS A 104 10.31 -4.72 -20.28
C LYS A 104 8.86 -4.27 -20.43
N GLY A 105 8.62 -3.19 -21.21
CA GLY A 105 7.31 -2.56 -21.35
C GLY A 105 7.01 -1.56 -20.24
N TYR A 106 5.73 -1.31 -19.99
CA TYR A 106 5.28 -0.25 -19.09
C TYR A 106 4.24 -0.75 -18.07
N PRO A 107 4.63 -1.65 -17.14
CA PRO A 107 3.68 -2.24 -16.19
C PRO A 107 2.95 -1.20 -15.33
N TRP A 108 3.57 -0.06 -15.07
CA TRP A 108 3.00 1.02 -14.25
C TRP A 108 2.47 2.19 -15.08
N GLY A 109 2.45 2.03 -16.39
CA GLY A 109 1.97 3.00 -17.34
C GLY A 109 0.76 2.48 -18.11
N TYR A 110 0.54 3.12 -19.26
CA TYR A 110 -0.46 2.67 -20.20
C TYR A 110 0.01 1.42 -20.94
N ASP A 111 -0.61 0.29 -20.67
CA ASP A 111 -0.58 -0.89 -21.53
C ASP A 111 -2.01 -1.45 -21.59
N PRO A 112 -2.71 -1.33 -22.74
CA PRO A 112 -4.11 -1.79 -22.88
C PRO A 112 -4.31 -3.26 -22.50
N ASN A 113 -3.26 -4.07 -22.67
CA ASN A 113 -3.30 -5.51 -22.42
C ASN A 113 -2.59 -5.91 -21.11
N GLY A 114 -1.80 -5.02 -20.49
CA GLY A 114 -0.97 -5.32 -19.34
C GLY A 114 -1.52 -4.87 -17.98
N CYS A 115 -2.68 -4.21 -17.96
CA CYS A 115 -3.23 -3.67 -16.72
C CYS A 115 -3.54 -4.77 -15.67
N GLU A 116 -4.18 -5.86 -16.06
CA GLU A 116 -4.51 -6.96 -15.15
C GLU A 116 -3.25 -7.71 -14.70
N ASP A 117 -2.32 -7.95 -15.62
CA ASP A 117 -1.04 -8.60 -15.32
C ASP A 117 -0.20 -7.79 -14.32
N SER A 118 -0.20 -6.45 -14.44
CA SER A 118 0.51 -5.59 -13.49
C SER A 118 -0.12 -5.59 -12.10
N LEU A 119 -1.44 -5.67 -12.00
CA LEU A 119 -2.14 -5.82 -10.73
C LEU A 119 -1.84 -7.16 -10.07
N LEU A 120 -1.86 -8.24 -10.85
CA LEU A 120 -1.50 -9.57 -10.38
C LEU A 120 -0.03 -9.65 -9.99
N LEU A 121 0.88 -9.00 -10.73
CA LEU A 121 2.29 -8.93 -10.37
C LEU A 121 2.49 -8.31 -8.99
N VAL A 122 1.84 -7.17 -8.71
CA VAL A 122 1.91 -6.53 -7.39
C VAL A 122 1.39 -7.47 -6.30
N LEU A 123 0.25 -8.11 -6.53
CA LEU A 123 -0.32 -9.07 -5.60
C LEU A 123 0.64 -10.23 -5.33
N ARG A 124 1.26 -10.81 -6.36
CA ARG A 124 2.22 -11.93 -6.22
C ARG A 124 3.48 -11.53 -5.46
N MET A 125 3.97 -10.30 -5.63
CA MET A 125 5.09 -9.79 -4.83
C MET A 125 4.70 -9.69 -3.36
N ILE A 126 3.51 -9.17 -3.06
CA ILE A 126 3.00 -9.05 -1.69
C ILE A 126 2.81 -10.42 -1.04
N GLU A 127 2.17 -11.35 -1.74
CA GLU A 127 1.95 -12.73 -1.29
C GLU A 127 3.28 -13.45 -0.99
N THR A 128 4.27 -13.31 -1.88
CA THR A 128 5.59 -13.90 -1.68
C THR A 128 6.28 -13.35 -0.44
N LEU A 129 6.28 -12.04 -0.26
CA LEU A 129 6.84 -11.42 0.93
C LEU A 129 6.09 -11.82 2.21
N TYR A 130 4.76 -11.92 2.15
CA TYR A 130 3.95 -12.39 3.27
C TYR A 130 4.38 -13.82 3.68
N ASN A 131 4.49 -14.73 2.72
CA ASN A 131 4.95 -16.10 2.96
C ASN A 131 6.39 -16.18 3.50
N MET A 132 7.19 -15.14 3.25
CA MET A 132 8.54 -14.98 3.81
C MET A 132 8.55 -14.25 5.16
N GLY A 133 7.39 -13.95 5.75
CA GLY A 133 7.26 -13.30 7.05
C GLY A 133 7.27 -11.78 7.02
N TRP A 134 6.96 -11.14 5.89
CA TRP A 134 6.82 -9.71 5.77
C TRP A 134 5.35 -9.31 5.67
N VAL A 135 4.88 -8.46 6.56
CA VAL A 135 3.53 -7.88 6.48
C VAL A 135 3.60 -6.44 6.01
N ILE A 136 2.61 -6.02 5.22
CA ILE A 136 2.49 -4.61 4.88
C ILE A 136 2.17 -3.83 6.15
N TYR A 137 2.98 -2.82 6.40
CA TYR A 137 2.79 -1.86 7.49
C TYR A 137 1.95 -0.68 7.02
N SER A 138 2.26 -0.14 5.84
CA SER A 138 1.53 0.95 5.21
C SER A 138 1.93 1.13 3.75
N ALA A 139 1.06 1.79 2.98
CA ALA A 139 1.42 2.39 1.71
C ALA A 139 1.61 3.90 1.94
N ILE A 140 2.83 4.40 1.75
CA ILE A 140 3.19 5.78 2.11
C ILE A 140 3.70 6.51 0.87
N GLU A 141 3.12 7.66 0.57
CA GLU A 141 3.66 8.58 -0.42
C GLU A 141 4.66 9.53 0.24
N ILE A 142 5.97 9.22 0.13
CA ILE A 142 7.04 10.03 0.75
C ILE A 142 7.54 11.11 -0.22
N SER A 143 7.49 10.84 -1.53
CA SER A 143 8.07 11.69 -2.54
C SER A 143 7.01 12.21 -3.50
N LYS A 144 6.81 13.52 -3.52
CA LYS A 144 5.94 14.23 -4.48
C LYS A 144 6.49 14.24 -5.92
N ARG A 145 7.44 13.37 -6.26
CA ARG A 145 7.94 13.27 -7.63
C ARG A 145 6.86 12.66 -8.52
N VAL A 146 6.56 13.33 -9.61
CA VAL A 146 5.49 13.02 -10.58
C VAL A 146 5.47 11.57 -11.11
N ARG A 147 6.50 10.75 -10.85
CA ARG A 147 6.65 9.40 -11.38
C ARG A 147 6.95 8.32 -10.34
N THR A 148 6.87 8.65 -9.06
CA THR A 148 7.06 7.68 -7.99
C THR A 148 5.69 7.31 -7.44
N LYS A 149 5.38 6.01 -7.42
CA LYS A 149 4.19 5.45 -6.78
C LYS A 149 4.40 5.33 -5.28
N ASP A 150 3.32 5.06 -4.56
CA ASP A 150 3.39 4.78 -3.14
C ASP A 150 4.49 3.77 -2.82
N ALA A 151 5.24 4.04 -1.76
CA ALA A 151 6.14 3.07 -1.18
C ALA A 151 5.33 2.09 -0.33
N LEU A 152 5.32 0.82 -0.71
CA LEU A 152 4.79 -0.24 0.14
C LEU A 152 5.84 -0.53 1.22
N VAL A 153 5.54 -0.16 2.44
CA VAL A 153 6.39 -0.39 3.60
C VAL A 153 6.02 -1.71 4.23
N PHE A 154 7.00 -2.58 4.42
CA PHE A 154 6.86 -3.90 5.03
C PHE A 154 7.56 -3.92 6.37
N ARG A 155 6.99 -4.69 7.32
CA ARG A 155 7.56 -4.98 8.61
C ARG A 155 7.80 -6.48 8.75
N ARG A 156 9.01 -6.86 9.16
CA ARG A 156 9.37 -8.27 9.43
C ARG A 156 8.61 -8.80 10.63
N GLN A 157 8.02 -9.99 10.47
CA GLN A 157 7.47 -10.79 11.55
C GLN A 157 8.42 -11.94 11.87
N TYR A 158 8.51 -12.29 13.14
CA TYR A 158 9.39 -13.37 13.61
C TYR A 158 8.64 -14.67 13.89
N HIS A 159 7.33 -14.66 13.70
CA HIS A 159 6.49 -15.86 13.77
C HIS A 159 6.05 -16.27 12.36
N ILE A 160 5.69 -17.53 12.21
CA ILE A 160 5.17 -18.06 10.95
C ILE A 160 3.78 -17.46 10.73
N LEU A 161 3.60 -16.80 9.59
CA LEU A 161 2.30 -16.29 9.18
C LEU A 161 1.43 -17.43 8.66
N PRO A 162 0.13 -17.44 8.95
CA PRO A 162 -0.78 -18.44 8.41
C PRO A 162 -0.88 -18.29 6.88
N PRO A 163 -1.04 -19.40 6.14
CA PRO A 163 -1.33 -19.28 4.71
C PRO A 163 -2.63 -18.51 4.48
N CYS A 164 -2.73 -17.81 3.38
CA CYS A 164 -3.90 -17.02 3.02
C CYS A 164 -4.28 -17.21 1.56
N GLU A 165 -5.57 -17.10 1.27
CA GLU A 165 -6.08 -16.86 -0.06
C GLU A 165 -6.15 -15.38 -0.32
N TRP A 166 -5.90 -14.97 -1.56
CA TRP A 166 -5.77 -13.56 -1.92
C TRP A 166 -6.68 -13.21 -3.09
N VAL A 167 -7.34 -12.07 -3.00
CA VAL A 167 -8.06 -11.46 -4.11
C VAL A 167 -7.70 -9.99 -4.23
N ASN A 168 -7.81 -9.50 -5.47
CA ASN A 168 -7.54 -8.10 -5.81
C ASN A 168 -8.83 -7.52 -6.39
N ILE A 169 -9.29 -6.40 -5.83
CA ILE A 169 -10.44 -5.65 -6.34
C ILE A 169 -9.98 -4.29 -6.81
N SER A 170 -10.31 -3.94 -8.05
CA SER A 170 -9.88 -2.69 -8.67
C SER A 170 -11.01 -1.99 -9.39
N PHE A 171 -10.98 -0.66 -9.34
CA PHE A 171 -11.96 0.22 -9.97
C PHE A 171 -11.41 0.81 -11.26
N HIS A 172 -12.23 0.93 -12.30
CA HIS A 172 -11.80 1.37 -13.62
C HIS A 172 -12.84 2.27 -14.28
N GLY A 173 -12.41 3.39 -14.84
CA GLY A 173 -13.27 4.30 -15.65
C GLY A 173 -14.49 4.86 -14.90
N GLY A 174 -14.55 4.67 -13.59
CA GLY A 174 -15.69 5.08 -12.76
C GLY A 174 -16.94 4.19 -12.90
N ASP A 175 -16.97 3.25 -13.87
CA ASP A 175 -18.12 2.38 -14.15
C ASP A 175 -17.81 0.88 -14.08
N LYS A 176 -16.56 0.49 -13.80
CA LYS A 176 -16.15 -0.91 -13.82
C LYS A 176 -15.49 -1.32 -12.51
N LEU A 177 -15.73 -2.55 -12.11
CA LEU A 177 -15.09 -3.24 -11.01
C LEU A 177 -14.53 -4.56 -11.53
N LYS A 178 -13.29 -4.86 -11.16
CA LYS A 178 -12.68 -6.15 -11.47
C LYS A 178 -12.28 -6.85 -10.19
N ILE A 179 -12.53 -8.16 -10.12
CA ILE A 179 -12.08 -9.05 -9.06
C ILE A 179 -11.13 -10.05 -9.72
N LEU A 180 -9.88 -10.06 -9.31
CA LEU A 180 -8.79 -10.82 -9.94
C LEU A 180 -8.21 -11.83 -8.96
N ASN A 181 -7.47 -12.80 -9.47
CA ASN A 181 -6.78 -13.87 -8.77
C ASN A 181 -7.68 -15.04 -8.37
N SER A 182 -8.43 -15.56 -9.33
CA SER A 182 -9.29 -16.72 -9.16
C SER A 182 -10.25 -16.60 -7.96
N PRO A 183 -11.09 -15.54 -7.95
CA PRO A 183 -11.97 -15.31 -6.82
C PRO A 183 -12.93 -16.48 -6.64
N PRO A 184 -13.26 -16.87 -5.39
CA PRO A 184 -14.28 -17.87 -5.13
C PRO A 184 -15.62 -17.49 -5.79
N SER A 185 -16.30 -18.47 -6.39
CA SER A 185 -17.57 -18.21 -7.07
C SER A 185 -18.63 -17.62 -6.14
N GLN A 186 -18.63 -18.02 -4.86
CA GLN A 186 -19.55 -17.45 -3.87
C GLN A 186 -19.32 -15.95 -3.67
N LEU A 187 -18.07 -15.52 -3.53
CA LEU A 187 -17.72 -14.09 -3.44
C LEU A 187 -18.22 -13.31 -4.65
N VAL A 188 -17.99 -13.84 -5.86
CA VAL A 188 -18.44 -13.19 -7.10
C VAL A 188 -19.96 -13.10 -7.16
N ASN A 189 -20.65 -14.17 -6.81
CA ASN A 189 -22.11 -14.21 -6.80
C ASN A 189 -22.71 -13.23 -5.78
N ASP A 190 -22.12 -13.13 -4.58
CA ASP A 190 -22.59 -12.22 -3.53
C ASP A 190 -22.37 -10.76 -3.92
N VAL A 191 -21.24 -10.44 -4.56
CA VAL A 191 -21.01 -9.10 -5.11
C VAL A 191 -22.01 -8.78 -6.24
N ILE A 192 -22.26 -9.70 -7.16
CA ILE A 192 -23.25 -9.50 -8.22
C ILE A 192 -24.66 -9.32 -7.63
N ALA A 193 -25.04 -10.14 -6.65
CA ALA A 193 -26.34 -10.04 -5.99
C ALA A 193 -26.52 -8.70 -5.25
N ALA A 194 -25.48 -8.21 -4.59
CA ALA A 194 -25.50 -6.94 -3.87
C ALA A 194 -25.73 -5.73 -4.78
N PHE A 195 -25.34 -5.82 -6.05
CA PHE A 195 -25.44 -4.74 -7.04
C PHE A 195 -26.34 -5.06 -8.24
N ILE A 196 -27.19 -6.05 -8.13
CA ILE A 196 -27.96 -6.58 -9.28
C ILE A 196 -28.75 -5.51 -10.04
N THR A 197 -29.27 -4.50 -9.35
CA THR A 197 -30.03 -3.39 -9.96
C THR A 197 -29.15 -2.38 -10.69
N ASP A 198 -27.90 -2.26 -10.26
CA ASP A 198 -26.91 -1.27 -10.75
C ASP A 198 -26.06 -1.83 -11.88
N ILE A 199 -26.01 -3.16 -12.02
CA ILE A 199 -25.17 -3.82 -13.03
C ILE A 199 -25.78 -3.65 -14.41
N GLN A 200 -24.94 -3.20 -15.36
CA GLN A 200 -25.27 -3.19 -16.79
C GLN A 200 -24.95 -4.54 -17.44
N ARG A 201 -23.76 -5.09 -17.12
CA ARG A 201 -23.29 -6.40 -17.60
C ARG A 201 -22.15 -6.92 -16.74
N HIS A 202 -21.93 -8.21 -16.74
CA HIS A 202 -20.77 -8.84 -16.11
C HIS A 202 -20.21 -9.97 -16.97
N GLU A 203 -18.94 -10.27 -16.76
CA GLU A 203 -18.19 -11.39 -17.35
C GLU A 203 -17.47 -12.10 -16.20
N VAL A 204 -17.68 -13.40 -16.06
CA VAL A 204 -17.06 -14.22 -15.00
C VAL A 204 -16.34 -15.39 -15.65
N THR A 205 -15.08 -15.56 -15.30
CA THR A 205 -14.23 -16.71 -15.63
C THR A 205 -13.67 -17.32 -14.36
N ALA A 206 -12.94 -18.43 -14.46
CA ALA A 206 -12.26 -19.02 -13.30
C ALA A 206 -11.19 -18.12 -12.71
N GLU A 207 -10.55 -17.25 -13.51
CA GLU A 207 -9.47 -16.39 -13.07
C GLU A 207 -9.94 -15.03 -12.57
N ARG A 208 -11.13 -14.55 -13.01
CA ARG A 208 -11.57 -13.18 -12.77
C ARG A 208 -13.06 -12.96 -12.93
N ALA A 209 -13.54 -11.88 -12.30
CA ALA A 209 -14.85 -11.30 -12.62
C ALA A 209 -14.68 -9.83 -13.04
N LYS A 210 -15.41 -9.42 -14.06
CA LYS A 210 -15.51 -8.04 -14.56
C LYS A 210 -16.96 -7.62 -14.51
N ILE A 211 -17.25 -6.54 -13.79
CA ILE A 211 -18.58 -6.02 -13.60
C ILE A 211 -18.62 -4.60 -14.15
N LYS A 212 -19.56 -4.34 -15.05
CA LYS A 212 -19.83 -2.99 -15.56
C LYS A 212 -21.15 -2.50 -14.99
N PHE A 213 -21.11 -1.30 -14.42
CA PHE A 213 -22.26 -0.65 -13.81
C PHE A 213 -22.98 0.27 -14.80
N LYS A 214 -24.22 0.59 -14.48
CA LYS A 214 -24.97 1.68 -15.09
C LYS A 214 -24.46 3.00 -14.51
N GLY A 215 -24.27 4.03 -15.34
CA GLY A 215 -23.69 5.29 -14.88
C GLY A 215 -22.21 5.17 -14.45
N PHE A 216 -21.81 5.97 -13.46
CA PHE A 216 -20.42 6.05 -12.98
C PHE A 216 -20.36 6.00 -11.44
N PRO A 217 -20.78 4.89 -10.80
CA PRO A 217 -20.92 4.81 -9.34
C PRO A 217 -19.62 4.96 -8.56
N TRP A 218 -18.47 4.79 -9.21
CA TRP A 218 -17.14 4.92 -8.61
C TRP A 218 -16.46 6.25 -8.92
N ARG A 219 -17.23 7.21 -9.47
CA ARG A 219 -16.74 8.55 -9.79
C ARG A 219 -17.79 9.58 -9.34
N SER A 220 -17.59 10.17 -8.18
CA SER A 220 -18.42 11.29 -7.71
C SER A 220 -18.07 12.56 -8.48
N VAL A 221 -19.08 13.32 -8.88
CA VAL A 221 -18.96 14.61 -9.55
C VAL A 221 -19.53 15.74 -8.69
N GLY A 222 -20.35 15.41 -7.69
CA GLY A 222 -21.01 16.34 -6.75
C GLY A 222 -21.11 15.76 -5.35
N HIS A 223 -21.57 16.58 -4.38
CA HIS A 223 -21.70 16.16 -2.98
C HIS A 223 -22.71 15.01 -2.79
N ASP A 224 -23.85 15.06 -3.49
CA ASP A 224 -24.89 14.02 -3.37
C ASP A 224 -24.39 12.67 -3.92
N ASP A 225 -23.54 12.72 -4.96
CA ASP A 225 -22.94 11.51 -5.58
C ASP A 225 -21.87 10.89 -4.66
N GLU A 226 -21.27 11.65 -3.75
CA GLU A 226 -20.22 11.18 -2.85
C GLU A 226 -20.76 10.19 -1.83
N ASP A 227 -21.88 10.52 -1.19
CA ASP A 227 -22.54 9.63 -0.21
C ASP A 227 -22.99 8.33 -0.87
N GLU A 228 -23.55 8.39 -2.08
CA GLU A 228 -23.94 7.19 -2.83
C GLU A 228 -22.73 6.32 -3.17
N THR A 229 -21.63 6.92 -3.61
CA THR A 229 -20.38 6.20 -3.90
C THR A 229 -19.83 5.53 -2.63
N GLN A 230 -19.86 6.21 -1.48
CA GLN A 230 -19.43 5.64 -0.21
C GLN A 230 -20.33 4.49 0.24
N MET A 231 -21.66 4.64 0.13
CA MET A 231 -22.59 3.56 0.45
C MET A 231 -22.36 2.30 -0.42
N LYS A 232 -22.08 2.51 -1.71
CA LYS A 232 -21.73 1.37 -2.59
C LYS A 232 -20.40 0.72 -2.19
N LEU A 233 -19.41 1.52 -1.75
CA LEU A 233 -18.15 0.97 -1.22
C LEU A 233 -18.42 0.14 0.04
N LEU A 234 -19.23 0.61 0.99
CA LEU A 234 -19.58 -0.13 2.19
C LEU A 234 -20.30 -1.44 1.84
N THR A 235 -21.25 -1.40 0.93
CA THR A 235 -21.95 -2.61 0.41
C THR A 235 -20.98 -3.63 -0.20
N LEU A 236 -19.96 -3.15 -0.95
CA LEU A 236 -18.93 -4.02 -1.49
C LEU A 236 -18.10 -4.67 -0.38
N LEU A 237 -17.66 -3.88 0.61
CA LEU A 237 -16.86 -4.38 1.73
C LEU A 237 -17.63 -5.42 2.55
N GLU A 238 -18.91 -5.19 2.82
CA GLU A 238 -19.78 -6.14 3.50
C GLU A 238 -19.91 -7.47 2.72
N ALA A 239 -20.07 -7.42 1.40
CA ALA A 239 -20.11 -8.61 0.57
C ALA A 239 -18.80 -9.38 0.60
N VAL A 240 -17.66 -8.68 0.62
CA VAL A 240 -16.32 -9.27 0.69
C VAL A 240 -16.08 -9.90 2.07
N GLU A 241 -16.40 -9.21 3.17
CA GLU A 241 -16.25 -9.73 4.53
C GLU A 241 -17.18 -10.90 4.83
N ARG A 242 -18.40 -10.90 4.29
CA ARG A 242 -19.33 -12.04 4.40
C ARG A 242 -18.75 -13.33 3.81
N ASN A 243 -17.79 -13.21 2.89
CA ASN A 243 -17.04 -14.31 2.30
C ASN A 243 -15.70 -14.58 3.00
N GLY A 244 -15.46 -13.99 4.18
CA GLY A 244 -14.27 -14.23 5.01
C GLY A 244 -13.03 -13.44 4.61
N PHE A 245 -13.13 -12.57 3.61
CA PHE A 245 -12.01 -11.75 3.17
C PHE A 245 -11.91 -10.46 3.97
N THR A 246 -10.71 -10.13 4.44
CA THR A 246 -10.39 -8.87 5.11
C THR A 246 -9.49 -8.01 4.24
N LEU A 247 -9.65 -6.70 4.34
CA LEU A 247 -8.76 -5.77 3.64
C LEU A 247 -7.35 -5.87 4.24
N TYR A 248 -6.40 -6.26 3.40
CA TYR A 248 -5.00 -6.37 3.79
C TYR A 248 -4.19 -5.12 3.42
N ALA A 249 -4.41 -4.60 2.22
CA ALA A 249 -3.67 -3.44 1.74
C ALA A 249 -4.46 -2.67 0.68
N ARG A 250 -4.14 -1.39 0.56
CA ARG A 250 -4.53 -0.54 -0.57
C ARG A 250 -3.28 -0.16 -1.35
N THR A 251 -3.36 -0.15 -2.66
CA THR A 251 -2.34 0.39 -3.56
C THR A 251 -3.01 1.17 -4.68
N THR A 252 -2.23 1.84 -5.51
CA THR A 252 -2.75 2.60 -6.65
C THR A 252 -2.29 1.99 -7.97
N ALA A 253 -3.11 2.15 -9.01
CA ALA A 253 -2.76 1.81 -10.37
C ALA A 253 -3.19 2.93 -11.32
N ARG A 254 -2.46 3.11 -12.43
CA ARG A 254 -2.86 3.99 -13.53
C ARG A 254 -3.43 3.15 -14.66
N TYR A 255 -4.49 3.65 -15.24
CA TYR A 255 -5.12 3.08 -16.43
C TYR A 255 -5.07 4.11 -17.56
N SER A 256 -5.16 3.63 -18.78
CA SER A 256 -4.85 4.35 -20.00
C SER A 256 -5.63 5.63 -20.28
N ASP A 257 -6.84 5.64 -19.86
CA ASP A 257 -7.84 6.66 -20.16
C ASP A 257 -8.13 7.57 -18.96
N GLU A 258 -7.45 7.32 -17.83
CA GLU A 258 -7.62 8.08 -16.60
C GLU A 258 -6.43 8.99 -16.34
N THR A 259 -6.69 10.25 -16.14
CA THR A 259 -5.71 11.23 -15.66
C THR A 259 -5.38 11.03 -14.18
N SER A 260 -6.22 10.28 -13.45
CA SER A 260 -6.11 9.96 -12.02
C SER A 260 -5.69 8.50 -11.78
N GLU A 261 -5.08 8.26 -10.64
CA GLU A 261 -4.80 6.92 -10.15
C GLU A 261 -6.05 6.30 -9.55
N SER A 262 -6.32 5.04 -9.87
CA SER A 262 -7.41 4.29 -9.28
C SER A 262 -6.94 3.44 -8.12
N ASN A 263 -7.80 3.29 -7.12
CA ASN A 263 -7.55 2.44 -5.96
C ASN A 263 -7.62 0.97 -6.34
N VAL A 264 -6.72 0.22 -5.76
CA VAL A 264 -6.65 -1.23 -5.82
C VAL A 264 -6.66 -1.75 -4.40
N LEU A 265 -7.67 -2.54 -4.07
CA LEU A 265 -7.85 -3.13 -2.75
C LEU A 265 -7.39 -4.59 -2.80
N ILE A 266 -6.51 -4.97 -1.91
CA ILE A 266 -5.99 -6.32 -1.77
C ILE A 266 -6.58 -6.92 -0.52
N PHE A 267 -7.27 -8.04 -0.69
CA PHE A 267 -7.91 -8.75 0.40
C PHE A 267 -7.26 -10.10 0.62
N GLN A 268 -7.30 -10.57 1.86
CA GLN A 268 -6.85 -11.90 2.25
C GLN A 268 -7.94 -12.63 3.03
N ARG A 269 -7.95 -13.97 2.91
CA ARG A 269 -8.78 -14.88 3.69
C ARG A 269 -7.96 -16.05 4.19
N ARG A 270 -8.17 -16.47 5.39
CA ARG A 270 -7.58 -17.72 5.90
C ARG A 270 -8.33 -18.92 5.30
N PRO A 271 -7.63 -19.98 4.87
CA PRO A 271 -8.27 -21.17 4.30
C PRO A 271 -9.18 -21.93 5.29
N ASP A 272 -8.92 -21.75 6.60
CA ASP A 272 -9.71 -22.35 7.68
C ASP A 272 -10.93 -21.51 8.11
N TRP A 273 -11.19 -20.40 7.42
CA TRP A 273 -12.40 -19.61 7.67
C TRP A 273 -13.67 -20.37 7.29
N VAL A 274 -14.67 -20.30 8.16
CA VAL A 274 -15.96 -20.95 8.00
C VAL A 274 -17.04 -19.91 7.76
N SER A 275 -17.93 -20.17 6.79
CA SER A 275 -19.04 -19.24 6.47
C SER A 275 -19.91 -19.00 7.69
N GLY A 276 -20.25 -17.71 7.92
CA GLY A 276 -21.03 -17.26 9.08
C GLY A 276 -20.22 -16.96 10.33
N THR A 277 -18.89 -17.16 10.30
CA THR A 277 -18.02 -16.71 11.40
C THR A 277 -17.49 -15.30 11.14
N SER A 278 -17.31 -14.52 12.22
CA SER A 278 -16.68 -13.20 12.13
C SER A 278 -15.24 -13.32 11.62
N VAL A 279 -14.82 -12.35 10.80
CA VAL A 279 -13.44 -12.25 10.32
C VAL A 279 -12.49 -11.61 11.35
N TYR A 280 -13.03 -10.99 12.41
CA TYR A 280 -12.29 -10.22 13.42
C TYR A 280 -12.22 -10.87 14.81
N ASP A 281 -13.03 -11.88 15.09
CA ASP A 281 -13.09 -12.54 16.41
C ASP A 281 -11.97 -13.58 16.58
N ARG A 282 -10.69 -13.08 16.59
CA ARG A 282 -9.51 -13.96 16.77
C ARG A 282 -8.44 -13.36 17.64
#